data_5df0421740aa0811a08cfa10271e4c8f
#
_entry.id   5df0421740aa0811a08cfa10271e4c8f
#
_cell.length_a   1.000
_cell.length_b   1.000
_cell.length_c   1.000
_cell.angle_alpha   90.00
_cell.angle_beta   90.00
_cell.angle_gamma   90.00
#
_symmetry.space_group_name_H-M   'P 1'
#
loop_
_entity.id
_entity.type
_entity.pdbx_description
1 polymer ?
#
loop_
_entity_poly.entity_id
_entity_poly.type
_entity_poly.pdbx_seq_one_letter_code
_entity_poly.pdbx_strand_id
1 'polypeptide(L)'
;MSAASQRSPDRATVWRMVGAPTDQVGSVNEPRTHETHGLKWNEQWVYRVEGGQEIERVVLWHRYDFLGVFRVLHDGSFEPEPLPTK
;
A
#
# COMPACT_ATOMS: atom_id res chain seq x y z
N MET A 1 -6.77 -8.90 25.14
CA MET A 1 -6.90 -8.63 24.55
C MET A 1 -6.30 -8.48 23.53
N SER A 2 -6.44 -8.60 23.03
CA SER A 2 -5.93 -8.70 21.91
C SER A 2 -5.62 -7.52 21.15
N ALA A 3 -5.42 -6.41 21.79
CA ALA A 3 -5.05 -5.20 21.12
C ALA A 3 -3.76 -5.36 20.34
N ALA A 4 -2.84 -6.13 20.84
CA ALA A 4 -1.58 -6.35 20.15
C ALA A 4 -1.79 -7.05 18.82
N SER A 5 -2.77 -7.92 18.73
CA SER A 5 -3.00 -8.64 17.49
C SER A 5 -3.68 -7.77 16.45
N GLN A 6 -4.16 -6.58 16.85
CA GLN A 6 -4.76 -5.65 15.92
C GLN A 6 -3.74 -4.68 15.33
N ARG A 7 -2.51 -4.80 15.75
CA ARG A 7 -1.49 -3.86 15.32
C ARG A 7 -1.18 -4.04 13.84
N SER A 8 -0.98 -2.92 13.14
CA SER A 8 -0.59 -2.96 11.74
C SER A 8 0.74 -3.66 11.59
N PRO A 9 0.94 -4.40 10.51
CA PRO A 9 2.27 -4.91 10.21
C PRO A 9 3.23 -3.76 9.98
N ASP A 10 4.49 -3.96 10.29
CA ASP A 10 5.45 -2.89 10.08
C ASP A 10 5.88 -2.84 8.62
N ARG A 11 6.57 -1.75 8.27
CA ARG A 11 6.94 -1.49 6.90
C ARG A 11 7.88 -2.54 6.34
N ALA A 12 8.83 -2.99 7.14
CA ALA A 12 9.78 -3.99 6.67
C ALA A 12 9.09 -5.31 6.38
N THR A 13 8.10 -5.67 7.19
CA THR A 13 7.36 -6.90 6.97
C THR A 13 6.58 -6.84 5.67
N VAL A 14 5.88 -5.72 5.43
CA VAL A 14 5.10 -5.57 4.20
C VAL A 14 6.02 -5.56 2.99
N TRP A 15 7.15 -4.85 3.08
CA TRP A 15 8.12 -4.82 2.00
C TRP A 15 8.60 -6.23 1.66
N ARG A 16 8.87 -7.03 2.68
CA ARG A 16 9.36 -8.39 2.46
C ARG A 16 8.28 -9.26 1.83
N MET A 17 7.03 -9.06 2.23
CA MET A 17 5.93 -9.89 1.73
C MET A 17 5.49 -9.50 0.32
N VAL A 18 5.42 -8.22 0.04
CA VAL A 18 4.93 -7.73 -1.24
C VAL A 18 6.06 -7.53 -2.24
N GLY A 19 7.25 -7.23 -1.72
CA GLY A 19 8.40 -6.96 -2.58
C GLY A 19 8.68 -5.48 -2.69
N ALA A 20 9.79 -5.14 -3.31
CA ALA A 20 10.18 -3.74 -3.49
C ALA A 20 9.26 -3.08 -4.50
N PRO A 21 8.75 -1.89 -4.19
CA PRO A 21 7.89 -1.20 -5.14
C PRO A 21 8.68 -0.63 -6.31
N THR A 22 7.98 -0.44 -7.42
CA THR A 22 8.57 0.22 -8.58
C THR A 22 8.80 1.70 -8.29
N ASP A 23 7.83 2.33 -7.62
CA ASP A 23 7.89 3.74 -7.28
C ASP A 23 7.32 3.96 -5.90
N GLN A 24 7.71 5.05 -5.27
CA GLN A 24 7.15 5.48 -3.99
C GLN A 24 6.66 6.91 -4.15
N VAL A 25 5.42 7.16 -3.75
CA VAL A 25 4.80 8.47 -3.80
C VAL A 25 4.60 8.92 -2.37
N GLY A 26 5.10 10.11 -2.04
CA GLY A 26 5.03 10.60 -0.68
C GLY A 26 6.01 9.89 0.24
N SER A 27 5.78 10.00 1.53
CA SER A 27 6.64 9.35 2.51
C SER A 27 5.94 9.36 3.85
N VAL A 28 6.53 8.66 4.82
CA VAL A 28 6.00 8.65 6.16
C VAL A 28 5.96 10.05 6.77
N ASN A 29 6.84 10.94 6.30
CA ASN A 29 6.91 12.31 6.79
C ASN A 29 6.19 13.32 5.91
N GLU A 30 5.49 12.84 4.89
CA GLU A 30 4.78 13.75 3.99
C GLU A 30 3.67 14.46 4.77
N PRO A 31 3.69 15.81 4.82
CA PRO A 31 2.69 16.50 5.62
C PRO A 31 1.30 16.48 5.04
N ARG A 32 1.18 16.29 3.72
CA ARG A 32 -0.13 16.30 3.09
C ARG A 32 -0.74 14.92 3.12
N THR A 33 -2.05 14.89 3.26
CA THR A 33 -2.82 13.65 3.18
C THR A 33 -3.59 13.67 1.88
N HIS A 34 -3.46 12.60 1.13
CA HIS A 34 -4.20 12.41 -0.11
C HIS A 34 -5.39 11.50 0.15
N GLU A 35 -6.35 11.56 -0.73
CA GLU A 35 -7.51 10.69 -0.61
C GLU A 35 -7.79 10.05 -1.96
N THR A 36 -7.90 8.72 -1.96
CA THR A 36 -8.21 7.96 -3.15
C THR A 36 -9.24 6.92 -2.78
N HIS A 37 -10.38 6.93 -3.46
CA HIS A 37 -11.46 5.96 -3.22
C HIS A 37 -11.82 5.85 -1.74
N GLY A 38 -11.87 7.00 -1.06
CA GLY A 38 -12.23 7.04 0.35
C GLY A 38 -11.11 6.69 1.31
N LEU A 39 -9.93 6.40 0.82
CA LEU A 39 -8.78 6.05 1.65
C LEU A 39 -7.87 7.26 1.77
N LYS A 40 -7.53 7.62 3.00
CA LYS A 40 -6.64 8.75 3.26
C LYS A 40 -5.25 8.23 3.53
N TRP A 41 -4.29 8.66 2.71
CA TRP A 41 -2.93 8.16 2.79
C TRP A 41 -1.94 9.29 2.59
N ASN A 42 -0.72 9.10 3.08
CA ASN A 42 0.35 10.04 2.81
C ASN A 42 1.54 9.37 2.13
N GLU A 43 1.50 8.07 1.96
CA GLU A 43 2.56 7.36 1.24
C GLU A 43 1.93 6.22 0.46
N GLN A 44 2.36 6.06 -0.78
CA GLN A 44 1.85 5.00 -1.66
C GLN A 44 3.03 4.31 -2.31
N TRP A 45 3.09 3.00 -2.16
CA TRP A 45 4.05 2.17 -2.87
C TRP A 45 3.36 1.66 -4.13
N VAL A 46 3.99 1.88 -5.27
CA VAL A 46 3.39 1.59 -6.57
C VAL A 46 4.12 0.40 -7.19
N TYR A 47 3.37 -0.57 -7.66
CA TYR A 47 3.91 -1.74 -8.33
C TYR A 47 3.38 -1.76 -9.75
N ARG A 48 4.27 -1.66 -10.72
CA ARG A 48 3.87 -1.64 -12.12
C ARG A 48 4.01 -3.02 -12.72
N VAL A 49 3.27 -3.25 -13.79
CA VAL A 49 3.38 -4.50 -14.53
C VAL A 49 4.80 -4.62 -15.04
N GLU A 50 5.37 -5.81 -14.92
CA GLU A 50 6.74 -6.04 -15.34
C GLU A 50 6.87 -5.72 -16.83
N GLY A 51 7.86 -4.89 -17.15
CA GLY A 51 8.09 -4.50 -18.54
C GLY A 51 7.15 -3.45 -19.06
N GLY A 52 6.25 -2.92 -18.23
CA GLY A 52 5.28 -1.93 -18.67
C GLY A 52 5.17 -0.78 -17.71
N GLN A 53 4.26 0.14 -18.04
CA GLN A 53 4.04 1.33 -17.22
C GLN A 53 2.75 1.25 -16.42
N GLU A 54 1.93 0.25 -16.69
CA GLU A 54 0.65 0.16 -16.05
C GLU A 54 0.80 -0.24 -14.59
N ILE A 55 0.05 0.43 -13.71
CA ILE A 55 0.09 0.11 -12.29
C ILE A 55 -0.84 -1.06 -12.03
N GLU A 56 -0.32 -2.12 -11.43
CA GLU A 56 -1.15 -3.29 -11.15
C GLU A 56 -1.50 -3.40 -9.66
N ARG A 57 -0.74 -2.76 -8.79
CA ARG A 57 -0.95 -2.90 -7.34
C ARG A 57 -0.39 -1.69 -6.63
N VAL A 58 -1.02 -1.32 -5.51
CA VAL A 58 -0.48 -0.28 -4.65
C VAL A 58 -0.58 -0.74 -3.20
N VAL A 59 0.33 -0.23 -2.38
CA VAL A 59 0.25 -0.38 -0.93
C VAL A 59 0.12 1.02 -0.37
N LEU A 60 -0.87 1.23 0.49
CA LEU A 60 -1.14 2.55 1.02
C LEU A 60 -0.80 2.59 2.51
N TRP A 61 -0.24 3.72 2.92
CA TRP A 61 0.15 3.97 4.30
C TRP A 61 -0.34 5.34 4.72
N HIS A 62 -0.76 5.44 5.97
CA HIS A 62 -0.97 6.73 6.60
C HIS A 62 -0.01 6.77 7.78
N ARG A 63 1.12 7.44 7.56
CA ARG A 63 2.22 7.43 8.49
C ARG A 63 2.71 5.99 8.65
N TYR A 64 2.66 5.45 9.86
CA TYR A 64 3.09 4.08 10.10
C TYR A 64 1.92 3.09 10.04
N ASP A 65 0.72 3.59 9.78
CA ASP A 65 -0.45 2.72 9.74
C ASP A 65 -0.60 2.11 8.36
N PHE A 66 -0.65 0.80 8.31
CA PHE A 66 -0.84 0.06 7.07
C PHE A 66 -2.32 0.11 6.70
N LEU A 67 -2.61 0.65 5.53
CA LEU A 67 -3.99 0.76 5.08
C LEU A 67 -4.41 -0.43 4.24
N GLY A 68 -3.46 -1.07 3.57
CA GLY A 68 -3.78 -2.26 2.81
C GLY A 68 -3.01 -2.36 1.52
N VAL A 69 -3.17 -3.52 0.89
CA VAL A 69 -2.66 -3.80 -0.44
C VAL A 69 -3.87 -3.82 -1.36
N PHE A 70 -3.78 -3.14 -2.49
CA PHE A 70 -4.91 -3.02 -3.40
C PHE A 70 -4.46 -3.33 -4.83
N ARG A 71 -5.25 -4.16 -5.51
CA ARG A 71 -5.05 -4.37 -6.92
C ARG A 71 -5.76 -3.25 -7.67
N VAL A 72 -5.11 -2.72 -8.69
CA VAL A 72 -5.67 -1.62 -9.47
C VAL A 72 -6.34 -2.23 -10.70
N LEU A 73 -7.62 -1.96 -10.85
CA LEU A 73 -8.40 -2.52 -11.94
C LEU A 73 -8.35 -1.60 -13.15
N HIS A 74 -8.87 -2.08 -14.26
CA HIS A 74 -8.81 -1.33 -15.52
C HIS A 74 -9.45 0.05 -15.43
N ASP A 75 -10.50 0.17 -14.62
CA ASP A 75 -11.21 1.44 -14.51
C ASP A 75 -10.59 2.34 -13.46
N GLY A 76 -9.45 1.94 -12.89
CA GLY A 76 -8.77 2.72 -11.87
C GLY A 76 -9.24 2.48 -10.47
N SER A 77 -10.23 1.63 -10.27
CA SER A 77 -10.69 1.32 -8.93
C SER A 77 -9.71 0.39 -8.23
N PHE A 78 -9.82 0.32 -6.90
CA PHE A 78 -8.94 -0.49 -6.07
C PHE A 78 -9.71 -1.67 -5.52
N GLU A 79 -9.10 -2.85 -5.59
CA GLU A 79 -9.67 -4.05 -5.02
C GLU A 79 -8.76 -4.53 -3.90
N PRO A 80 -9.25 -4.59 -2.65
CA PRO A 80 -8.38 -5.02 -1.55
C PRO A 80 -7.87 -6.43 -1.75
N GLU A 81 -6.62 -6.64 -1.37
CA GLU A 81 -5.98 -7.96 -1.40
C GLU A 81 -5.42 -8.25 -0.03
N PRO A 82 -5.42 -9.52 0.39
CA PRO A 82 -4.69 -9.86 1.61
C PRO A 82 -3.20 -9.79 1.37
N LEU A 83 -2.44 -9.61 2.44
CA LEU A 83 -0.99 -9.73 2.33
C LEU A 83 -0.66 -11.16 1.93
N PRO A 84 0.32 -11.33 1.03
CA PRO A 84 0.76 -12.68 0.70
C PRO A 84 1.29 -13.36 1.95
N THR A 85 0.99 -14.63 2.10
CA THR A 85 1.50 -15.40 3.22
C THR A 85 2.47 -16.43 2.71
N LYS A 86 3.38 -16.82 3.59
CA LYS A 86 4.37 -17.82 3.24
C LYS A 86 3.93 -19.19 3.66
#